data_25c873ee1caff3c91eecce5e68157803
#
_entry.id   25c873ee1caff3c91eecce5e68157803
#
_cell.length_a   1.000
_cell.length_b   1.000
_cell.length_c   1.000
_cell.angle_alpha   90.00
_cell.angle_beta   90.00
_cell.angle_gamma   90.00
#
_symmetry.space_group_name_H-M   'P 1'
#
loop_
_entity.id
_entity.type
_entity.pdbx_description
1 polymer ?
#
loop_
_entity_poly.entity_id
_entity_poly.type
_entity_poly.pdbx_seq_one_letter_code
_entity_poly.pdbx_strand_id
1 'polypeptide(L)'
;ESPGRALQAAVEGQRIESSAYAIYDVDQEQFQRDSWLMLPPSESSIRTKMLEHPSLDTYLDIKQGIVTGADRVFIIPATDVPVGEEKIFMEFLPDRDMHAYVVPEKASLRVFHPFEGSRLLDDDELRDRYPKTWKYLEGHQTALQRRKPLARYRKAWWEPMWPRPESVRRKKIVAPQLALMPRFAADLSGRYAVSHGPMFVVRETGASEDDLIKFFCAVLNSSACYWYVSKHSHTYRNGYAL
;
A
#
# COMPACT_ATOMS: atom_id res chain seq x y z
N GLU A 1 32.58 12.09 -14.57
CA GLU A 1 32.42 13.34 -15.34
C GLU A 1 32.03 14.47 -14.37
N SER A 2 32.70 15.64 -14.49
CA SER A 2 32.47 16.73 -13.54
C SER A 2 31.24 17.55 -13.88
N PRO A 3 30.50 18.09 -12.90
CA PRO A 3 29.36 19.01 -13.13
C PRO A 3 29.70 20.22 -14.01
N GLY A 4 30.95 20.65 -13.96
CA GLY A 4 31.42 21.79 -14.78
C GLY A 4 31.42 21.51 -16.28
N ARG A 5 31.68 20.28 -16.72
CA ARG A 5 31.58 19.91 -18.14
C ARG A 5 30.12 19.91 -18.61
N ALA A 6 29.20 19.42 -17.78
CA ALA A 6 27.79 19.44 -18.12
C ALA A 6 27.26 20.87 -18.30
N LEU A 7 27.63 21.81 -17.41
CA LEU A 7 27.28 23.22 -17.53
C LEU A 7 27.87 23.86 -18.76
N GLN A 8 29.15 23.61 -19.09
CA GLN A 8 29.79 24.14 -20.28
C GLN A 8 29.08 23.64 -21.56
N ALA A 9 28.80 22.35 -21.65
CA ALA A 9 28.09 21.75 -22.78
C ALA A 9 26.67 22.33 -22.93
N ALA A 10 25.97 22.62 -21.82
CA ALA A 10 24.66 23.27 -21.85
C ALA A 10 24.75 24.72 -22.39
N VAL A 11 25.75 25.49 -21.96
CA VAL A 11 26.00 26.85 -22.45
C VAL A 11 26.34 26.87 -23.96
N GLU A 12 27.03 25.85 -24.44
CA GLU A 12 27.36 25.66 -25.84
C GLU A 12 26.19 25.11 -26.69
N GLY A 13 25.02 24.92 -26.09
CA GLY A 13 23.81 24.43 -26.78
C GLY A 13 23.89 22.96 -27.20
N GLN A 14 24.77 22.18 -26.58
CA GLN A 14 24.89 20.75 -26.88
C GLN A 14 23.71 19.97 -26.31
N ARG A 15 23.24 18.95 -27.03
CA ARG A 15 22.24 17.99 -26.56
C ARG A 15 22.94 16.66 -26.30
N ILE A 16 22.92 16.21 -25.07
CA ILE A 16 23.65 15.01 -24.61
C ILE A 16 22.72 14.18 -23.73
N GLU A 17 22.70 12.88 -23.95
CA GLU A 17 22.09 11.92 -23.05
C GLU A 17 23.15 10.87 -22.68
N SER A 18 23.53 10.81 -21.41
CA SER A 18 24.52 9.89 -20.86
C SER A 18 24.01 9.26 -19.57
N SER A 19 24.74 8.28 -19.05
CA SER A 19 24.41 7.67 -17.75
C SER A 19 24.56 8.61 -16.54
N ALA A 20 25.29 9.73 -16.71
CA ALA A 20 25.60 10.66 -15.62
C ALA A 20 24.74 11.95 -15.67
N TYR A 21 24.39 12.43 -16.86
CA TYR A 21 23.55 13.62 -17.04
C TYR A 21 22.94 13.66 -18.44
N ALA A 22 21.87 14.43 -18.59
CA ALA A 22 21.24 14.70 -19.86
C ALA A 22 21.08 16.22 -20.05
N ILE A 23 21.31 16.70 -21.30
CA ILE A 23 21.08 18.07 -21.72
C ILE A 23 20.09 18.03 -22.88
N TYR A 24 18.94 18.64 -22.70
CA TYR A 24 17.85 18.64 -23.69
C TYR A 24 16.98 19.90 -23.55
N ASP A 25 16.32 20.26 -24.63
CA ASP A 25 15.36 21.36 -24.58
C ASP A 25 14.08 20.93 -23.87
N VAL A 26 13.55 21.82 -23.07
CA VAL A 26 12.27 21.64 -22.40
C VAL A 26 11.29 22.68 -22.91
N ASP A 27 10.12 22.23 -23.35
CA ASP A 27 9.05 23.14 -23.76
C ASP A 27 8.59 23.96 -22.53
N GLN A 28 8.55 25.28 -22.68
CA GLN A 28 8.15 26.18 -21.61
C GLN A 28 6.70 25.98 -21.15
N GLU A 29 5.81 25.43 -21.99
CA GLU A 29 4.46 25.05 -21.59
C GLU A 29 4.43 24.01 -20.47
N GLN A 30 5.47 23.21 -20.31
CA GLN A 30 5.56 22.25 -19.21
C GLN A 30 5.67 22.92 -17.83
N PHE A 31 6.18 24.13 -17.77
CA PHE A 31 6.28 24.91 -16.52
C PHE A 31 4.96 25.56 -16.10
N GLN A 32 3.94 25.54 -16.94
CA GLN A 32 2.58 26.05 -16.63
C GLN A 32 1.71 25.01 -15.93
N ARG A 33 2.20 23.77 -15.76
CA ARG A 33 1.48 22.67 -15.09
C ARG A 33 1.76 22.67 -13.58
N ASP A 34 0.82 22.16 -12.81
CA ASP A 34 0.94 22.07 -11.33
C ASP A 34 2.12 21.20 -10.87
N SER A 35 2.56 20.25 -11.67
CA SER A 35 3.76 19.46 -11.42
C SER A 35 4.67 19.41 -12.64
N TRP A 36 5.96 19.64 -12.40
CA TRP A 36 6.97 19.65 -13.45
C TRP A 36 7.69 18.30 -13.50
N LEU A 37 7.42 17.54 -14.53
CA LEU A 37 8.12 16.30 -14.83
C LEU A 37 8.95 16.50 -16.09
N MET A 38 10.22 16.85 -15.90
CA MET A 38 11.18 17.04 -17.00
C MET A 38 11.82 15.69 -17.31
N LEU A 39 11.51 15.13 -18.47
CA LEU A 39 12.04 13.87 -18.93
C LEU A 39 12.86 14.10 -20.21
N PRO A 40 13.99 13.39 -20.39
CA PRO A 40 14.67 13.33 -21.66
C PRO A 40 13.74 12.86 -22.78
N PRO A 41 14.00 13.22 -24.06
CA PRO A 41 13.11 12.86 -25.17
C PRO A 41 12.80 11.36 -25.27
N SER A 42 13.79 10.49 -25.00
CA SER A 42 13.63 9.03 -24.93
C SER A 42 12.61 8.60 -23.87
N GLU A 43 12.73 9.12 -22.65
CA GLU A 43 11.81 8.85 -21.54
C GLU A 43 10.42 9.48 -21.74
N SER A 44 10.38 10.67 -22.35
CA SER A 44 9.11 11.33 -22.70
C SER A 44 8.29 10.49 -23.68
N SER A 45 8.94 9.85 -24.65
CA SER A 45 8.28 8.92 -25.59
C SER A 45 7.69 7.70 -24.88
N ILE A 46 8.40 7.12 -23.90
CA ILE A 46 7.88 6.00 -23.10
C ILE A 46 6.64 6.44 -22.32
N ARG A 47 6.71 7.60 -21.65
CA ARG A 47 5.58 8.16 -20.91
C ARG A 47 4.36 8.38 -21.80
N THR A 48 4.54 8.95 -22.97
CA THR A 48 3.44 9.19 -23.94
C THR A 48 2.74 7.88 -24.29
N LYS A 49 3.49 6.83 -24.64
CA LYS A 49 2.93 5.51 -24.95
C LYS A 49 2.15 4.91 -23.76
N MET A 50 2.65 5.08 -22.52
CA MET A 50 1.93 4.58 -21.34
C MET A 50 0.61 5.31 -21.15
N LEU A 51 0.55 6.61 -21.40
CA LEU A 51 -0.64 7.44 -21.23
C LEU A 51 -1.71 7.24 -22.33
N GLU A 52 -1.38 6.55 -23.42
CA GLU A 52 -2.36 6.13 -24.45
C GLU A 52 -3.26 4.99 -23.95
N HIS A 53 -2.88 4.31 -22.85
CA HIS A 53 -3.65 3.22 -22.26
C HIS A 53 -4.50 3.70 -21.08
N PRO A 54 -5.62 3.00 -20.79
CA PRO A 54 -6.45 3.31 -19.63
C PRO A 54 -5.64 3.25 -18.33
N SER A 55 -5.96 4.14 -17.40
CA SER A 55 -5.33 4.15 -16.08
C SER A 55 -5.79 2.96 -15.21
N LEU A 56 -4.99 2.60 -14.21
CA LEU A 56 -5.27 1.44 -13.36
C LEU A 56 -6.58 1.55 -12.58
N ASP A 57 -7.02 2.76 -12.24
CA ASP A 57 -8.27 3.00 -11.54
C ASP A 57 -9.53 2.65 -12.36
N THR A 58 -9.37 2.47 -13.68
CA THR A 58 -10.41 1.90 -14.54
C THR A 58 -10.73 0.45 -14.14
N TYR A 59 -9.73 -0.31 -13.71
CA TYR A 59 -9.82 -1.75 -13.44
C TYR A 59 -9.69 -2.11 -11.97
N LEU A 60 -9.03 -1.27 -11.18
CA LEU A 60 -8.68 -1.54 -9.79
C LEU A 60 -9.24 -0.45 -8.87
N ASP A 61 -9.82 -0.88 -7.78
CA ASP A 61 -10.21 -0.01 -6.68
C ASP A 61 -9.05 0.04 -5.68
N ILE A 62 -8.40 1.19 -5.59
CA ILE A 62 -7.20 1.36 -4.77
C ILE A 62 -7.60 1.87 -3.40
N LYS A 63 -7.32 1.09 -2.37
CA LYS A 63 -7.62 1.41 -0.97
C LYS A 63 -6.33 1.42 -0.16
N GLN A 64 -6.29 2.24 0.85
CA GLN A 64 -5.24 2.14 1.87
C GLN A 64 -5.48 0.92 2.76
N GLY A 65 -4.42 0.25 3.18
CA GLY A 65 -4.47 -0.81 4.18
C GLY A 65 -5.06 -0.35 5.52
N ILE A 66 -5.14 -1.26 6.45
CA ILE A 66 -5.69 -0.95 7.77
C ILE A 66 -4.79 0.03 8.53
N VAL A 67 -5.41 0.82 9.41
CA VAL A 67 -4.70 1.64 10.39
C VAL A 67 -5.28 1.32 11.76
N THR A 68 -4.48 0.73 12.61
CA THR A 68 -4.95 0.32 13.95
C THR A 68 -4.98 1.49 14.92
N GLY A 69 -4.04 2.42 14.78
CA GLY A 69 -3.81 3.51 15.73
C GLY A 69 -3.11 3.08 17.03
N ALA A 70 -2.80 1.79 17.18
CA ALA A 70 -2.04 1.22 18.29
C ALA A 70 -1.47 -0.15 17.89
N ASP A 71 -0.56 -0.17 16.91
CA ASP A 71 -0.02 -1.40 16.33
C ASP A 71 0.54 -2.36 17.39
N ARG A 72 1.23 -1.83 18.40
CA ARG A 72 1.80 -2.65 19.50
C ARG A 72 0.76 -3.41 20.33
N VAL A 73 -0.51 -2.99 20.28
CA VAL A 73 -1.60 -3.65 21.02
C VAL A 73 -2.43 -4.53 20.07
N PHE A 74 -2.73 -4.02 18.89
CA PHE A 74 -3.64 -4.71 17.97
C PHE A 74 -2.97 -5.70 17.04
N ILE A 75 -1.63 -5.63 16.88
CA ILE A 75 -0.87 -6.58 16.07
C ILE A 75 -0.02 -7.43 17.01
N ILE A 76 -0.32 -8.71 17.09
CA ILE A 76 0.29 -9.66 18.03
C ILE A 76 0.88 -10.86 17.28
N PRO A 77 1.85 -11.56 17.86
CA PRO A 77 2.30 -12.86 17.34
C PRO A 77 1.12 -13.85 17.19
N ALA A 78 1.16 -14.67 16.16
CA ALA A 78 0.13 -15.69 15.95
C ALA A 78 0.01 -16.67 17.13
N THR A 79 1.12 -16.89 17.85
CA THR A 79 1.17 -17.71 19.06
C THR A 79 0.44 -17.13 20.27
N ASP A 80 0.25 -15.81 20.27
CA ASP A 80 -0.34 -15.09 21.40
C ASP A 80 -1.85 -14.88 21.24
N VAL A 81 -2.40 -15.30 20.10
CA VAL A 81 -3.86 -15.27 19.87
C VAL A 81 -4.54 -16.23 20.85
N PRO A 82 -5.53 -15.76 21.61
CA PRO A 82 -6.22 -16.62 22.57
C PRO A 82 -6.93 -17.79 21.89
N VAL A 83 -6.66 -19.01 22.38
CA VAL A 83 -7.26 -20.24 21.87
C VAL A 83 -8.78 -20.18 21.97
N GLY A 84 -9.45 -20.42 20.83
CA GLY A 84 -10.90 -20.35 20.66
C GLY A 84 -11.44 -18.99 20.27
N GLU A 85 -10.57 -17.96 20.17
CA GLU A 85 -10.96 -16.58 19.82
C GLU A 85 -10.33 -16.08 18.50
N GLU A 86 -9.81 -17.00 17.68
CA GLU A 86 -9.07 -16.69 16.45
C GLU A 86 -9.91 -15.93 15.41
N LYS A 87 -11.24 -16.07 15.46
CA LYS A 87 -12.18 -15.48 14.48
C LYS A 87 -12.11 -13.97 14.40
N ILE A 88 -11.77 -13.29 15.50
CA ILE A 88 -11.64 -11.82 15.55
C ILE A 88 -10.22 -11.34 15.27
N PHE A 89 -9.39 -12.21 14.73
CA PHE A 89 -8.06 -11.88 14.27
C PHE A 89 -7.89 -12.24 12.79
N MET A 90 -7.17 -11.40 12.06
CA MET A 90 -6.78 -11.67 10.67
C MET A 90 -5.29 -11.93 10.58
N GLU A 91 -4.86 -12.66 9.58
CA GLU A 91 -3.45 -12.75 9.24
C GLU A 91 -2.93 -11.36 8.87
N PHE A 92 -1.81 -10.97 9.45
CA PHE A 92 -1.20 -9.66 9.21
C PHE A 92 0.14 -9.82 8.50
N LEU A 93 0.29 -9.12 7.37
CA LEU A 93 1.50 -9.14 6.56
C LEU A 93 2.22 -7.79 6.70
N PRO A 94 3.31 -7.73 7.47
CA PRO A 94 4.11 -6.52 7.58
C PRO A 94 4.93 -6.27 6.32
N ASP A 95 5.25 -5.00 6.03
CA ASP A 95 5.99 -4.57 4.83
C ASP A 95 7.30 -5.34 4.60
N ARG A 96 8.00 -5.70 5.68
CA ARG A 96 9.28 -6.43 5.61
C ARG A 96 9.13 -7.85 5.05
N ASP A 97 7.96 -8.47 5.23
CA ASP A 97 7.70 -9.86 4.84
C ASP A 97 6.96 -9.93 3.48
N MET A 98 6.73 -8.78 2.83
CA MET A 98 6.15 -8.72 1.50
C MET A 98 7.20 -8.98 0.44
N HIS A 99 6.93 -9.93 -0.43
CA HIS A 99 7.73 -10.26 -1.61
C HIS A 99 6.90 -10.05 -2.87
N ALA A 100 7.58 -9.85 -4.02
CA ALA A 100 6.89 -9.72 -5.29
C ALA A 100 6.13 -11.03 -5.64
N TYR A 101 4.95 -10.87 -6.23
CA TYR A 101 4.06 -11.87 -6.81
C TYR A 101 3.20 -12.67 -5.82
N VAL A 102 3.73 -13.12 -4.69
CA VAL A 102 3.01 -14.04 -3.80
C VAL A 102 3.06 -13.57 -2.34
N VAL A 103 1.97 -13.78 -1.63
CA VAL A 103 1.95 -13.66 -0.17
C VAL A 103 2.49 -14.97 0.46
N PRO A 104 3.07 -14.94 1.67
CA PRO A 104 3.52 -16.15 2.36
C PRO A 104 2.34 -17.10 2.62
N GLU A 105 2.62 -18.38 2.75
CA GLU A 105 1.59 -19.38 3.07
C GLU A 105 0.97 -19.18 4.47
N LYS A 106 1.79 -18.72 5.41
CA LYS A 106 1.39 -18.44 6.80
C LYS A 106 1.99 -17.14 7.28
N ALA A 107 1.17 -16.31 7.94
CA ALA A 107 1.64 -15.11 8.61
C ALA A 107 2.06 -15.42 10.05
N SER A 108 3.18 -14.83 10.47
CA SER A 108 3.66 -14.88 11.87
C SER A 108 2.88 -13.97 12.81
N LEU A 109 2.18 -13.00 12.27
CA LEU A 109 1.44 -11.98 13.00
C LEU A 109 -0.06 -12.08 12.74
N ARG A 110 -0.83 -11.59 13.71
CA ARG A 110 -2.28 -11.42 13.63
C ARG A 110 -2.65 -10.01 14.02
N VAL A 111 -3.69 -9.49 13.39
CA VAL A 111 -4.26 -8.20 13.75
C VAL A 111 -5.68 -8.37 14.26
N PHE A 112 -5.98 -7.70 15.36
CA PHE A 112 -7.33 -7.63 15.91
C PHE A 112 -8.27 -6.93 14.93
N HIS A 113 -9.32 -7.65 14.52
CA HIS A 113 -10.30 -7.21 13.54
C HIS A 113 -11.70 -7.70 13.92
N PRO A 114 -12.36 -7.03 14.90
CA PRO A 114 -13.59 -7.48 15.52
C PRO A 114 -14.83 -7.22 14.66
N PHE A 115 -14.86 -7.83 13.47
CA PHE A 115 -15.94 -7.65 12.51
C PHE A 115 -16.53 -8.98 12.06
N GLU A 116 -17.84 -9.06 11.97
CA GLU A 116 -18.59 -10.08 11.25
C GLU A 116 -19.08 -9.50 9.92
N GLY A 117 -18.44 -9.88 8.83
CA GLY A 117 -18.60 -9.16 7.56
C GLY A 117 -18.14 -7.72 7.72
N SER A 118 -19.05 -6.77 7.46
CA SER A 118 -18.78 -5.33 7.65
C SER A 118 -19.30 -4.78 8.98
N ARG A 119 -19.99 -5.60 9.80
CA ARG A 119 -20.53 -5.18 11.09
C ARG A 119 -19.47 -5.29 12.18
N LEU A 120 -19.25 -4.17 12.87
CA LEU A 120 -18.44 -4.16 14.09
C LEU A 120 -19.17 -4.88 15.22
N LEU A 121 -18.49 -5.76 15.95
CA LEU A 121 -19.00 -6.33 17.20
C LEU A 121 -19.11 -5.23 18.25
N ASP A 122 -20.08 -5.35 19.15
CA ASP A 122 -20.20 -4.42 20.26
C ASP A 122 -19.47 -4.89 21.52
N ASP A 123 -19.49 -4.06 22.57
CA ASP A 123 -18.79 -4.33 23.84
C ASP A 123 -19.27 -5.62 24.50
N ASP A 124 -20.58 -5.85 24.50
CA ASP A 124 -21.17 -7.01 25.17
C ASP A 124 -20.87 -8.29 24.39
N GLU A 125 -20.97 -8.26 23.06
CA GLU A 125 -20.55 -9.38 22.20
C GLU A 125 -19.07 -9.73 22.39
N LEU A 126 -18.19 -8.71 22.51
CA LEU A 126 -16.76 -8.96 22.74
C LEU A 126 -16.50 -9.57 24.12
N ARG A 127 -17.17 -9.10 25.17
CA ARG A 127 -17.05 -9.65 26.53
C ARG A 127 -17.53 -11.08 26.62
N ASP A 128 -18.69 -11.36 26.04
CA ASP A 128 -19.33 -12.66 26.16
C ASP A 128 -18.67 -13.74 25.29
N ARG A 129 -18.33 -13.39 24.05
CA ARG A 129 -17.83 -14.36 23.06
C ARG A 129 -16.31 -14.44 23.01
N TYR A 130 -15.61 -13.37 23.43
CA TYR A 130 -14.15 -13.22 23.34
C TYR A 130 -13.55 -12.66 24.65
N PRO A 131 -13.83 -13.31 25.82
CA PRO A 131 -13.48 -12.77 27.13
C PRO A 131 -11.97 -12.66 27.37
N LYS A 132 -11.15 -13.54 26.77
CA LYS A 132 -9.70 -13.48 26.93
C LYS A 132 -9.13 -12.28 26.16
N THR A 133 -9.59 -12.06 24.93
CA THR A 133 -9.21 -10.87 24.13
C THR A 133 -9.71 -9.60 24.81
N TRP A 134 -10.93 -9.59 25.32
CA TRP A 134 -11.44 -8.43 26.05
C TRP A 134 -10.57 -8.08 27.25
N LYS A 135 -10.23 -9.06 28.09
CA LYS A 135 -9.33 -8.87 29.23
C LYS A 135 -7.94 -8.37 28.82
N TYR A 136 -7.42 -8.85 27.70
CA TYR A 136 -6.16 -8.33 27.13
C TYR A 136 -6.28 -6.86 26.76
N LEU A 137 -7.36 -6.46 26.08
CA LEU A 137 -7.61 -5.07 25.71
C LEU A 137 -7.78 -4.16 26.95
N GLU A 138 -8.49 -4.62 28.00
CA GLU A 138 -8.63 -3.89 29.26
C GLU A 138 -7.26 -3.62 29.91
N GLY A 139 -6.34 -4.55 29.84
CA GLY A 139 -4.96 -4.34 30.29
C GLY A 139 -4.23 -3.20 29.58
N HIS A 140 -4.69 -2.82 28.37
CA HIS A 140 -4.15 -1.73 27.58
C HIS A 140 -5.06 -0.48 27.51
N GLN A 141 -6.17 -0.47 28.24
CA GLN A 141 -7.23 0.55 28.13
C GLN A 141 -6.69 1.98 28.22
N THR A 142 -5.86 2.27 29.22
CA THR A 142 -5.28 3.60 29.41
C THR A 142 -4.48 4.08 28.19
N ALA A 143 -3.70 3.22 27.57
CA ALA A 143 -2.94 3.53 26.37
C ALA A 143 -3.86 3.74 25.16
N LEU A 144 -4.86 2.87 25.01
CA LEU A 144 -5.83 2.94 23.92
C LEU A 144 -6.72 4.20 23.99
N GLN A 145 -7.14 4.61 25.18
CA GLN A 145 -7.93 5.84 25.40
C GLN A 145 -7.16 7.11 25.07
N ARG A 146 -5.83 7.11 25.18
CA ARG A 146 -4.97 8.27 24.85
C ARG A 146 -4.83 8.53 23.35
N ARG A 147 -5.34 7.68 22.49
CA ARG A 147 -5.30 7.88 21.04
C ARG A 147 -6.12 9.12 20.66
N LYS A 148 -5.44 10.16 20.16
CA LYS A 148 -6.04 11.49 19.88
C LYS A 148 -7.27 11.46 18.94
N PRO A 149 -7.35 10.58 17.91
CA PRO A 149 -8.48 10.62 16.99
C PRO A 149 -9.79 10.02 17.51
N LEU A 150 -9.82 9.31 18.66
CA LEU A 150 -11.02 8.59 19.12
C LEU A 150 -12.25 9.51 19.24
N ALA A 151 -12.12 10.63 19.95
CA ALA A 151 -13.22 11.58 20.16
C ALA A 151 -13.73 12.19 18.84
N ARG A 152 -12.80 12.53 17.92
CA ARG A 152 -13.12 13.11 16.61
C ARG A 152 -13.94 12.16 15.74
N TYR A 153 -13.66 10.86 15.80
CA TYR A 153 -14.29 9.85 14.95
C TYR A 153 -15.35 9.01 15.70
N ARG A 154 -15.69 9.37 16.95
CA ARG A 154 -16.68 8.68 17.79
C ARG A 154 -16.44 7.17 17.90
N LYS A 155 -15.17 6.78 18.05
CA LYS A 155 -14.77 5.37 18.16
C LYS A 155 -14.71 4.91 19.60
N ALA A 156 -15.04 3.65 19.82
CA ALA A 156 -14.81 3.00 21.10
C ALA A 156 -13.31 2.94 21.40
N TRP A 157 -12.93 2.90 22.67
CA TRP A 157 -11.52 2.92 23.09
C TRP A 157 -10.74 1.69 22.59
N TRP A 158 -11.42 0.57 22.40
CA TRP A 158 -10.87 -0.71 21.92
C TRP A 158 -10.94 -0.85 20.38
N GLU A 159 -11.63 0.01 19.68
CA GLU A 159 -11.85 -0.11 18.25
C GLU A 159 -10.60 0.31 17.44
N PRO A 160 -10.14 -0.47 16.44
CA PRO A 160 -9.12 -0.02 15.50
C PRO A 160 -9.55 1.21 14.71
N MET A 161 -8.61 2.09 14.34
CA MET A 161 -8.94 3.40 13.75
C MET A 161 -9.59 3.29 12.36
N TRP A 162 -8.97 2.58 11.43
CA TRP A 162 -9.50 2.34 10.07
C TRP A 162 -9.30 0.88 9.68
N PRO A 163 -10.22 -0.01 10.09
CA PRO A 163 -10.09 -1.46 9.92
C PRO A 163 -10.42 -1.96 8.51
N ARG A 164 -11.07 -1.14 7.66
CA ARG A 164 -11.42 -1.46 6.27
C ARG A 164 -12.21 -2.77 6.08
N PRO A 165 -13.28 -3.04 6.83
CA PRO A 165 -13.95 -4.34 6.83
C PRO A 165 -14.48 -4.79 5.46
N GLU A 166 -14.86 -3.83 4.59
CA GLU A 166 -15.41 -4.11 3.27
C GLU A 166 -14.37 -4.53 2.22
N SER A 167 -13.11 -4.18 2.42
CA SER A 167 -12.05 -4.42 1.43
C SER A 167 -10.95 -5.35 1.93
N VAL A 168 -10.66 -5.37 3.22
CA VAL A 168 -9.53 -6.13 3.77
C VAL A 168 -9.65 -7.63 3.57
N ARG A 169 -10.89 -8.18 3.54
CA ARG A 169 -11.16 -9.62 3.34
C ARG A 169 -11.37 -10.01 1.88
N ARG A 170 -11.30 -9.05 0.96
CA ARG A 170 -11.39 -9.36 -0.47
C ARG A 170 -10.07 -9.90 -1.02
N LYS A 171 -10.15 -10.70 -2.08
CA LYS A 171 -9.00 -11.00 -2.93
C LYS A 171 -8.43 -9.69 -3.46
N LYS A 172 -7.10 -9.54 -3.49
CA LYS A 172 -6.47 -8.27 -3.81
C LYS A 172 -5.00 -8.41 -4.13
N ILE A 173 -4.41 -7.36 -4.66
CA ILE A 173 -2.97 -7.19 -4.67
C ILE A 173 -2.62 -6.27 -3.49
N VAL A 174 -1.55 -6.58 -2.78
CA VAL A 174 -1.03 -5.77 -1.67
C VAL A 174 0.40 -5.34 -1.95
N ALA A 175 0.78 -4.19 -1.43
CA ALA A 175 2.16 -3.72 -1.51
C ALA A 175 2.55 -2.99 -0.21
N PRO A 176 3.86 -2.89 0.10
CA PRO A 176 4.32 -2.07 1.21
C PRO A 176 4.05 -0.59 0.93
N GLN A 177 3.95 0.21 1.99
CA GLN A 177 3.76 1.65 1.84
C GLN A 177 4.94 2.33 1.12
N LEU A 178 6.16 1.87 1.41
CA LEU A 178 7.39 2.37 0.80
C LEU A 178 8.24 1.20 0.31
N ALA A 179 8.77 1.30 -0.89
CA ALA A 179 9.68 0.29 -1.45
C ALA A 179 10.71 0.91 -2.39
N LEU A 180 11.93 0.36 -2.38
CA LEU A 180 12.99 0.69 -3.34
C LEU A 180 12.75 0.03 -4.70
N MET A 181 12.04 -1.10 -4.71
CA MET A 181 11.65 -1.86 -5.89
C MET A 181 10.20 -2.32 -5.76
N PRO A 182 9.49 -2.62 -6.87
CA PRO A 182 8.15 -3.18 -6.82
C PRO A 182 8.11 -4.47 -5.99
N ARG A 183 7.16 -4.55 -5.07
CA ARG A 183 6.89 -5.72 -4.23
C ARG A 183 5.39 -5.92 -4.09
N PHE A 184 4.72 -5.97 -5.23
CA PHE A 184 3.29 -6.24 -5.28
C PHE A 184 3.03 -7.74 -5.17
N ALA A 185 2.19 -8.16 -4.23
CA ALA A 185 1.88 -9.56 -3.96
C ALA A 185 0.39 -9.85 -4.12
N ALA A 186 0.06 -10.97 -4.74
CA ALA A 186 -1.32 -11.41 -4.94
C ALA A 186 -1.83 -12.19 -3.72
N ASP A 187 -2.83 -11.64 -3.02
CA ASP A 187 -3.60 -12.34 -1.99
C ASP A 187 -4.90 -12.88 -2.60
N LEU A 188 -4.82 -14.07 -3.18
CA LEU A 188 -5.96 -14.77 -3.77
C LEU A 188 -6.91 -15.39 -2.73
N SER A 189 -6.50 -15.38 -1.47
CA SER A 189 -7.32 -15.91 -0.37
C SER A 189 -8.16 -14.84 0.33
N GLY A 190 -7.78 -13.57 0.22
CA GLY A 190 -8.41 -12.46 0.93
C GLY A 190 -8.16 -12.46 2.44
N ARG A 191 -7.24 -13.26 2.95
CA ARG A 191 -7.03 -13.44 4.40
C ARG A 191 -6.03 -12.48 5.02
N TYR A 192 -5.20 -11.80 4.20
CA TYR A 192 -4.17 -10.92 4.69
C TYR A 192 -4.64 -9.48 4.88
N ALA A 193 -4.40 -8.92 6.05
CA ALA A 193 -4.43 -7.50 6.31
C ALA A 193 -3.01 -6.93 6.18
N VAL A 194 -2.90 -5.71 5.64
CA VAL A 194 -1.66 -4.94 5.53
C VAL A 194 -1.83 -3.57 6.18
N SER A 195 -0.75 -2.99 6.68
CA SER A 195 -0.78 -1.67 7.33
C SER A 195 -0.37 -0.58 6.35
N HIS A 196 -1.18 0.46 6.23
CA HIS A 196 -0.90 1.69 5.47
C HIS A 196 -0.65 1.51 3.97
N GLY A 197 -0.01 0.43 3.53
CA GLY A 197 0.27 0.15 2.12
C GLY A 197 -0.99 0.02 1.28
N PRO A 198 -0.89 0.17 -0.06
CA PRO A 198 -2.06 0.08 -0.93
C PRO A 198 -2.57 -1.36 -1.05
N MET A 199 -3.89 -1.48 -1.12
CA MET A 199 -4.63 -2.67 -1.49
C MET A 199 -5.35 -2.40 -2.80
N PHE A 200 -5.12 -3.23 -3.82
CA PHE A 200 -5.73 -3.11 -5.13
C PHE A 200 -6.76 -4.22 -5.29
N VAL A 201 -8.02 -3.86 -5.28
CA VAL A 201 -9.16 -4.77 -5.45
C VAL A 201 -9.66 -4.67 -6.87
N VAL A 202 -9.78 -5.79 -7.55
CA VAL A 202 -10.28 -5.82 -8.94
C VAL A 202 -11.75 -5.42 -8.98
N ARG A 203 -12.11 -4.55 -9.93
CA ARG A 203 -13.50 -4.21 -10.24
C ARG A 203 -14.13 -5.35 -11.03
N GLU A 204 -15.42 -5.53 -10.89
CA GLU A 204 -16.16 -6.55 -11.66
C GLU A 204 -16.11 -6.24 -13.16
N THR A 205 -15.59 -7.18 -13.94
CA THR A 205 -15.42 -7.05 -15.40
C THR A 205 -15.97 -8.22 -16.20
N GLY A 206 -16.53 -9.24 -15.54
CA GLY A 206 -16.97 -10.49 -16.17
C GLY A 206 -15.85 -11.50 -16.46
N ALA A 207 -14.57 -11.11 -16.26
CA ALA A 207 -13.43 -12.02 -16.33
C ALA A 207 -13.14 -12.66 -14.96
N SER A 208 -12.31 -13.71 -14.94
CA SER A 208 -11.87 -14.36 -13.70
C SER A 208 -11.13 -13.39 -12.81
N GLU A 209 -11.61 -13.15 -11.57
CA GLU A 209 -10.98 -12.27 -10.60
C GLU A 209 -9.54 -12.70 -10.30
N ASP A 210 -9.29 -14.00 -10.15
CA ASP A 210 -7.95 -14.54 -9.87
C ASP A 210 -6.97 -14.27 -11.01
N ASP A 211 -7.43 -14.39 -12.27
CA ASP A 211 -6.59 -14.16 -13.44
C ASP A 211 -6.28 -12.67 -13.61
N LEU A 212 -7.26 -11.81 -13.33
CA LEU A 212 -7.03 -10.35 -13.32
C LEU A 212 -6.07 -9.93 -12.22
N ILE A 213 -6.19 -10.47 -11.00
CA ILE A 213 -5.24 -10.22 -9.92
C ILE A 213 -3.83 -10.63 -10.31
N LYS A 214 -3.66 -11.83 -10.88
CA LYS A 214 -2.35 -12.31 -11.36
C LYS A 214 -1.78 -11.43 -12.46
N PHE A 215 -2.62 -11.06 -13.44
CA PHE A 215 -2.24 -10.17 -14.54
C PHE A 215 -1.77 -8.81 -14.01
N PHE A 216 -2.59 -8.12 -13.22
CA PHE A 216 -2.21 -6.82 -12.68
C PHE A 216 -1.03 -6.91 -11.71
N CYS A 217 -0.90 -7.98 -10.94
CA CYS A 217 0.27 -8.21 -10.10
C CYS A 217 1.56 -8.31 -10.95
N ALA A 218 1.51 -8.96 -12.10
CA ALA A 218 2.63 -9.01 -13.03
C ALA A 218 2.94 -7.63 -13.64
N VAL A 219 1.92 -6.90 -14.07
CA VAL A 219 2.07 -5.53 -14.61
C VAL A 219 2.70 -4.60 -13.57
N LEU A 220 2.19 -4.60 -12.34
CA LEU A 220 2.68 -3.74 -11.26
C LEU A 220 4.13 -4.05 -10.84
N ASN A 221 4.57 -5.30 -10.99
CA ASN A 221 5.97 -5.68 -10.74
C ASN A 221 6.89 -5.52 -11.98
N SER A 222 6.38 -5.02 -13.09
CA SER A 222 7.16 -4.84 -14.30
C SER A 222 8.17 -3.67 -14.20
N SER A 223 9.22 -3.70 -15.00
CA SER A 223 10.17 -2.60 -15.13
C SER A 223 9.52 -1.31 -15.63
N ALA A 224 8.50 -1.42 -16.47
CA ALA A 224 7.72 -0.26 -16.95
C ALA A 224 6.98 0.43 -15.81
N CYS A 225 6.28 -0.33 -14.96
CA CYS A 225 5.62 0.23 -13.77
C CYS A 225 6.64 0.80 -12.79
N TYR A 226 7.75 0.12 -12.55
CA TYR A 226 8.83 0.63 -11.69
C TYR A 226 9.39 1.96 -12.21
N TRP A 227 9.68 2.03 -13.51
CA TRP A 227 10.15 3.27 -14.13
C TRP A 227 9.12 4.40 -13.90
N TYR A 228 7.83 4.16 -14.17
CA TYR A 228 6.78 5.14 -13.98
C TYR A 228 6.69 5.63 -12.53
N VAL A 229 6.65 4.72 -11.56
CA VAL A 229 6.63 5.04 -10.13
C VAL A 229 7.86 5.86 -9.72
N SER A 230 9.05 5.49 -10.19
CA SER A 230 10.29 6.19 -9.88
C SER A 230 10.33 7.64 -10.37
N LYS A 231 9.57 7.96 -11.41
CA LYS A 231 9.48 9.33 -11.98
C LYS A 231 8.34 10.17 -11.42
N HIS A 232 7.26 9.53 -10.95
CA HIS A 232 6.02 10.24 -10.54
C HIS A 232 5.77 10.21 -9.04
N SER A 233 6.32 9.24 -8.31
CA SER A 233 6.07 9.12 -6.87
C SER A 233 7.02 9.97 -6.04
N HIS A 234 6.54 10.37 -4.87
CA HIS A 234 7.40 11.01 -3.87
C HIS A 234 8.52 10.07 -3.43
N THR A 235 9.74 10.58 -3.47
CA THR A 235 10.91 9.85 -3.00
C THR A 235 11.12 10.08 -1.52
N TYR A 236 11.25 9.00 -0.77
CA TYR A 236 11.60 9.00 0.66
C TYR A 236 12.97 8.32 0.86
N ARG A 237 13.56 8.49 2.05
CA ARG A 237 14.84 7.84 2.39
C ARG A 237 14.82 6.33 2.17
N ASN A 238 13.66 5.68 2.36
CA ASN A 238 13.48 4.23 2.27
C ASN A 238 12.81 3.78 0.97
N GLY A 239 12.70 4.64 -0.04
CA GLY A 239 12.14 4.30 -1.35
C GLY A 239 11.03 5.23 -1.84
N TYR A 240 10.26 4.71 -2.77
CA TYR A 240 9.12 5.39 -3.37
C TYR A 240 7.83 5.04 -2.62
N ALA A 241 6.88 5.97 -2.55
CA ALA A 241 5.51 5.66 -2.16
C ALA A 241 4.84 4.84 -3.28
N LEU A 242 4.26 3.70 -2.93
CA LEU A 242 3.56 2.81 -3.86
C LEU A 242 2.05 3.03 -3.79
#